data_a3475d542976863abe4645a47bc40ed5
#
_entry.id   a3475d542976863abe4645a47bc40ed5
#
_cell.length_a   1.000
_cell.length_b   1.000
_cell.length_c   1.000
_cell.angle_alpha   90.00
_cell.angle_beta   90.00
_cell.angle_gamma   90.00
#
_symmetry.space_group_name_H-M   'P 1'
#
loop_
_entity.id
_entity.type
_entity.pdbx_description
1 polymer ?
#
loop_
_entity_poly.entity_id
_entity_poly.type
_entity_poly.pdbx_seq_one_letter_code
_entity_poly.pdbx_strand_id
1 'polypeptide(L)'
;MTEAQHQGDWADRMEQAVLDSAIERAPALGWNGRLVRAACEAQGLSRGDEELLLPNGARDLAALLWRRHDDQAMAALADIDPATLKIRERIARGVEARLEAAAVDGEAEKRVAGFMALPTNADLALTLTWATADRLWRWAGDSATDWNHYSKRAILSGILVPAMTLRLFDGKAAADAFVAARIENVMSFEKWKAGKDFDAPMTRITDLLARLRYGARA
;
A
#
# COMPACT_ATOMS: atom_id res chain seq x y z
N MET A 1 -30.14 17.23 -1.21
CA MET A 1 -28.68 17.25 -1.04
C MET A 1 -28.38 18.24 0.07
N THR A 2 -27.75 17.82 1.14
CA THR A 2 -27.46 18.66 2.29
C THR A 2 -26.14 19.45 2.08
N GLU A 3 -25.97 20.57 2.78
CA GLU A 3 -24.78 21.44 2.69
C GLU A 3 -23.47 20.66 3.00
N ALA A 4 -23.53 19.67 3.91
CA ALA A 4 -22.44 18.76 4.22
C ALA A 4 -22.05 17.85 3.04
N GLN A 5 -23.01 17.43 2.21
CA GLN A 5 -22.74 16.64 0.98
C GLN A 5 -22.03 17.51 -0.08
N HIS A 6 -22.42 18.78 -0.21
CA HIS A 6 -21.77 19.73 -1.14
C HIS A 6 -20.32 20.07 -0.71
N GLN A 7 -20.05 20.16 0.60
CA GLN A 7 -18.70 20.38 1.11
C GLN A 7 -17.81 19.13 0.90
N GLY A 8 -18.32 17.92 1.14
CA GLY A 8 -17.59 16.69 0.85
C GLY A 8 -17.23 16.58 -0.63
N ASP A 9 -18.21 16.78 -1.52
CA ASP A 9 -17.98 16.76 -2.98
C ASP A 9 -17.01 17.85 -3.46
N TRP A 10 -16.94 19.00 -2.79
CA TRP A 10 -15.98 20.05 -3.12
C TRP A 10 -14.56 19.66 -2.67
N ALA A 11 -14.40 19.18 -1.44
CA ALA A 11 -13.11 18.76 -0.89
C ALA A 11 -12.49 17.65 -1.74
N ASP A 12 -13.25 16.60 -2.03
CA ASP A 12 -12.79 15.48 -2.86
C ASP A 12 -12.33 15.95 -4.26
N ARG A 13 -13.09 16.86 -4.89
CA ARG A 13 -12.69 17.40 -6.20
C ARG A 13 -11.43 18.25 -6.12
N MET A 14 -11.29 19.07 -5.07
CA MET A 14 -10.10 19.92 -4.91
C MET A 14 -8.86 19.09 -4.55
N GLU A 15 -8.99 18.08 -3.72
CA GLU A 15 -7.91 17.15 -3.45
C GLU A 15 -7.40 16.48 -4.74
N GLN A 16 -8.31 16.01 -5.61
CA GLN A 16 -7.91 15.44 -6.89
C GLN A 16 -7.28 16.46 -7.84
N ALA A 17 -7.81 17.67 -7.93
CA ALA A 17 -7.24 18.73 -8.76
C ALA A 17 -5.84 19.17 -8.26
N VAL A 18 -5.66 19.29 -6.95
CA VAL A 18 -4.36 19.57 -6.34
C VAL A 18 -3.38 18.43 -6.60
N LEU A 19 -3.82 17.17 -6.49
CA LEU A 19 -3.00 16.02 -6.76
C LEU A 19 -2.54 15.97 -8.23
N ASP A 20 -3.43 16.23 -9.20
CA ASP A 20 -3.08 16.31 -10.62
C ASP A 20 -2.02 17.38 -10.87
N SER A 21 -2.24 18.56 -10.29
CA SER A 21 -1.29 19.67 -10.35
C SER A 21 0.07 19.33 -9.73
N ALA A 22 0.06 18.55 -8.63
CA ALA A 22 1.28 18.10 -7.97
C ALA A 22 2.04 17.07 -8.80
N ILE A 23 1.36 16.08 -9.40
CA ILE A 23 1.98 15.08 -10.27
C ILE A 23 2.78 15.74 -11.39
N GLU A 24 2.18 16.74 -12.07
CA GLU A 24 2.85 17.48 -13.15
C GLU A 24 4.12 18.21 -12.68
N ARG A 25 4.13 18.72 -11.46
CA ARG A 25 5.21 19.55 -10.89
C ARG A 25 6.24 18.78 -10.09
N ALA A 26 5.91 17.57 -9.62
CA ALA A 26 6.77 16.76 -8.79
C ALA A 26 8.16 16.47 -9.40
N PRO A 27 8.30 16.22 -10.72
CA PRO A 27 9.62 16.02 -11.33
C PRO A 27 10.58 17.18 -11.09
N ALA A 28 10.08 18.43 -11.15
CA ALA A 28 10.90 19.63 -10.99
C ALA A 28 11.06 20.08 -9.53
N LEU A 29 10.01 19.97 -8.71
CA LEU A 29 9.97 20.50 -7.35
C LEU A 29 10.35 19.46 -6.28
N GLY A 30 10.31 18.17 -6.61
CA GLY A 30 10.39 17.07 -5.64
C GLY A 30 9.11 16.98 -4.79
N TRP A 31 9.01 15.96 -3.91
CA TRP A 31 7.84 15.76 -3.03
C TRP A 31 8.08 16.44 -1.68
N ASN A 32 7.52 17.62 -1.46
CA ASN A 32 7.75 18.44 -0.27
C ASN A 32 6.69 19.54 -0.12
N GLY A 33 6.77 20.37 0.94
CA GLY A 33 5.81 21.46 1.19
C GLY A 33 5.78 22.55 0.13
N ARG A 34 6.87 22.75 -0.67
CA ARG A 34 6.82 23.71 -1.80
C ARG A 34 5.95 23.18 -2.94
N LEU A 35 5.98 21.87 -3.16
CA LEU A 35 5.11 21.21 -4.15
C LEU A 35 3.65 21.39 -3.76
N VAL A 36 3.29 21.12 -2.49
CA VAL A 36 1.92 21.29 -1.97
C VAL A 36 1.43 22.70 -2.23
N ARG A 37 2.21 23.69 -1.81
CA ARG A 37 1.84 25.10 -2.02
C ARG A 37 1.67 25.44 -3.49
N ALA A 38 2.62 25.12 -4.36
CA ALA A 38 2.54 25.37 -5.78
C ALA A 38 1.35 24.68 -6.44
N ALA A 39 1.00 23.49 -6.00
CA ALA A 39 -0.17 22.77 -6.49
C ALA A 39 -1.49 23.41 -6.05
N CYS A 40 -1.60 23.83 -4.79
CA CYS A 40 -2.76 24.55 -4.25
C CYS A 40 -2.94 25.92 -4.93
N GLU A 41 -1.87 26.70 -5.05
CA GLU A 41 -1.90 28.01 -5.74
C GLU A 41 -2.35 27.89 -7.20
N ALA A 42 -1.93 26.83 -7.89
CA ALA A 42 -2.35 26.58 -9.27
C ALA A 42 -3.85 26.27 -9.40
N GLN A 43 -4.49 25.83 -8.32
CA GLN A 43 -5.95 25.62 -8.25
C GLN A 43 -6.69 26.83 -7.64
N GLY A 44 -6.00 27.94 -7.41
CA GLY A 44 -6.58 29.15 -6.83
C GLY A 44 -6.94 29.01 -5.34
N LEU A 45 -6.38 28.04 -4.66
CA LEU A 45 -6.64 27.80 -3.24
C LEU A 45 -5.84 28.74 -2.36
N SER A 46 -6.49 29.25 -1.30
CA SER A 46 -5.84 30.03 -0.26
C SER A 46 -5.02 29.14 0.68
N ARG A 47 -4.20 29.76 1.52
CA ARG A 47 -3.46 29.02 2.55
C ARG A 47 -4.40 28.34 3.56
N GLY A 48 -5.55 28.95 3.86
CA GLY A 48 -6.56 28.32 4.73
C GLY A 48 -7.17 27.08 4.09
N ASP A 49 -7.41 27.10 2.76
CA ASP A 49 -7.88 25.93 2.04
C ASP A 49 -6.81 24.84 1.98
N GLU A 50 -5.52 25.19 1.79
CA GLU A 50 -4.40 24.25 1.87
C GLU A 50 -4.36 23.55 3.23
N GLU A 51 -4.44 24.31 4.32
CA GLU A 51 -4.42 23.77 5.69
C GLU A 51 -5.66 22.93 6.00
N LEU A 52 -6.80 23.21 5.39
CA LEU A 52 -8.03 22.43 5.53
C LEU A 52 -7.98 21.11 4.77
N LEU A 53 -7.52 21.13 3.52
CA LEU A 53 -7.51 19.96 2.64
C LEU A 53 -6.34 19.03 2.96
N LEU A 54 -5.16 19.60 3.27
CA LEU A 54 -3.91 18.87 3.45
C LEU A 54 -3.23 19.28 4.77
N PRO A 55 -3.84 19.01 5.94
CA PRO A 55 -3.34 19.45 7.23
C PRO A 55 -1.92 18.94 7.55
N ASN A 56 -1.52 17.79 6.99
CA ASN A 56 -0.16 17.24 7.11
C ASN A 56 0.66 17.48 5.81
N GLY A 57 0.20 18.35 4.92
CA GLY A 57 0.89 18.79 3.73
C GLY A 57 1.31 17.66 2.79
N ALA A 58 2.63 17.52 2.55
CA ALA A 58 3.17 16.54 1.62
C ALA A 58 2.87 15.08 2.00
N ARG A 59 2.58 14.79 3.27
CA ARG A 59 2.18 13.45 3.73
C ARG A 59 0.78 13.11 3.26
N ASP A 60 -0.17 14.05 3.37
CA ASP A 60 -1.54 13.85 2.90
C ASP A 60 -1.58 13.73 1.39
N LEU A 61 -0.81 14.56 0.69
CA LEU A 61 -0.69 14.49 -0.76
C LEU A 61 -0.10 13.14 -1.23
N ALA A 62 0.89 12.59 -0.52
CA ALA A 62 1.43 11.26 -0.79
C ALA A 62 0.39 10.15 -0.55
N ALA A 63 -0.40 10.29 0.52
CA ALA A 63 -1.48 9.36 0.81
C ALA A 63 -2.60 9.40 -0.23
N LEU A 64 -2.92 10.59 -0.79
CA LEU A 64 -3.88 10.73 -1.88
C LEU A 64 -3.41 10.02 -3.15
N LEU A 65 -2.14 10.23 -3.56
CA LEU A 65 -1.58 9.54 -4.72
C LEU A 65 -1.58 8.02 -4.53
N TRP A 66 -1.15 7.56 -3.35
CA TRP A 66 -1.12 6.13 -3.04
C TRP A 66 -2.49 5.48 -3.14
N ARG A 67 -3.53 6.12 -2.56
CA ARG A 67 -4.92 5.65 -2.62
C ARG A 67 -5.47 5.65 -4.04
N ARG A 68 -5.16 6.68 -4.83
CA ARG A 68 -5.54 6.76 -6.25
C ARG A 68 -5.00 5.54 -7.02
N HIS A 69 -3.73 5.19 -6.83
CA HIS A 69 -3.15 4.00 -7.46
C HIS A 69 -3.80 2.70 -6.97
N ASP A 70 -4.17 2.63 -5.69
CA ASP A 70 -4.92 1.49 -5.16
C ASP A 70 -6.30 1.38 -5.83
N ASP A 71 -7.00 2.50 -6.00
CA ASP A 71 -8.32 2.54 -6.64
C ASP A 71 -8.24 2.17 -8.13
N GLN A 72 -7.22 2.67 -8.84
CA GLN A 72 -6.94 2.30 -10.23
C GLN A 72 -6.62 0.81 -10.37
N ALA A 73 -5.83 0.26 -9.45
CA ALA A 73 -5.55 -1.16 -9.43
C ALA A 73 -6.81 -1.99 -9.21
N MET A 74 -7.68 -1.60 -8.28
CA MET A 74 -8.95 -2.27 -8.04
C MET A 74 -9.90 -2.16 -9.25
N ALA A 75 -9.93 -1.02 -9.92
CA ALA A 75 -10.70 -0.83 -11.14
C ALA A 75 -10.20 -1.74 -12.27
N ALA A 76 -8.88 -1.87 -12.43
CA ALA A 76 -8.28 -2.78 -13.42
C ALA A 76 -8.56 -4.27 -13.13
N LEU A 77 -8.87 -4.61 -11.89
CA LEU A 77 -9.20 -5.98 -11.46
C LEU A 77 -10.71 -6.27 -11.45
N ALA A 78 -11.56 -5.26 -11.67
CA ALA A 78 -13.01 -5.38 -11.49
C ALA A 78 -13.66 -6.46 -12.38
N ASP A 79 -13.18 -6.62 -13.61
CA ASP A 79 -13.72 -7.58 -14.58
C ASP A 79 -13.12 -8.99 -14.44
N ILE A 80 -12.22 -9.20 -13.48
CA ILE A 80 -11.58 -10.49 -13.23
C ILE A 80 -12.27 -11.17 -12.06
N ASP A 81 -12.92 -12.31 -12.33
CA ASP A 81 -13.42 -13.17 -11.25
C ASP A 81 -12.24 -13.90 -10.58
N PRO A 82 -11.86 -13.54 -9.34
CA PRO A 82 -10.75 -14.18 -8.67
C PRO A 82 -10.97 -15.67 -8.43
N ALA A 83 -12.23 -16.16 -8.36
CA ALA A 83 -12.52 -17.57 -8.13
C ALA A 83 -12.02 -18.47 -9.27
N THR A 84 -11.85 -17.94 -10.47
CA THR A 84 -11.33 -18.66 -11.64
C THR A 84 -9.82 -18.89 -11.60
N LEU A 85 -9.11 -18.18 -10.72
CA LEU A 85 -7.66 -18.18 -10.59
C LEU A 85 -7.19 -18.93 -9.34
N LYS A 86 -6.02 -19.53 -9.38
CA LYS A 86 -5.34 -20.02 -8.17
C LYS A 86 -4.88 -18.85 -7.31
N ILE A 87 -4.80 -19.03 -6.00
CA ILE A 87 -4.46 -17.95 -5.04
C ILE A 87 -3.16 -17.21 -5.42
N ARG A 88 -2.12 -17.94 -5.86
CA ARG A 88 -0.86 -17.35 -6.30
C ARG A 88 -1.02 -16.42 -7.53
N GLU A 89 -1.91 -16.81 -8.45
CA GLU A 89 -2.22 -16.04 -9.65
C GLU A 89 -3.03 -14.79 -9.31
N ARG A 90 -3.97 -14.89 -8.35
CA ARG A 90 -4.69 -13.74 -7.80
C ARG A 90 -3.73 -12.71 -7.23
N ILE A 91 -2.82 -13.14 -6.36
CA ILE A 91 -1.85 -12.25 -5.72
C ILE A 91 -0.91 -11.64 -6.75
N ALA A 92 -0.40 -12.43 -7.71
CA ALA A 92 0.44 -11.91 -8.80
C ALA A 92 -0.30 -10.83 -9.61
N ARG A 93 -1.55 -11.10 -10.01
CA ARG A 93 -2.38 -10.13 -10.74
C ARG A 93 -2.67 -8.87 -9.94
N GLY A 94 -2.99 -9.01 -8.65
CA GLY A 94 -3.21 -7.86 -7.76
C GLY A 94 -1.97 -6.98 -7.65
N VAL A 95 -0.80 -7.58 -7.42
CA VAL A 95 0.47 -6.85 -7.38
C VAL A 95 0.75 -6.18 -8.72
N GLU A 96 0.63 -6.90 -9.84
CA GLU A 96 0.84 -6.36 -11.19
C GLU A 96 -0.04 -5.12 -11.42
N ALA A 97 -1.35 -5.23 -11.17
CA ALA A 97 -2.27 -4.10 -11.33
C ALA A 97 -1.85 -2.88 -10.51
N ARG A 98 -1.41 -3.08 -9.27
CA ARG A 98 -0.92 -1.99 -8.42
C ARG A 98 0.38 -1.35 -8.91
N LEU A 99 1.30 -2.15 -9.42
CA LEU A 99 2.56 -1.66 -9.99
C LEU A 99 2.32 -0.87 -11.28
N GLU A 100 1.42 -1.33 -12.13
CA GLU A 100 1.07 -0.64 -13.37
C GLU A 100 0.36 0.68 -13.09
N ALA A 101 -0.55 0.74 -12.12
CA ALA A 101 -1.18 1.99 -11.70
C ALA A 101 -0.13 3.02 -11.25
N ALA A 102 0.84 2.62 -10.43
CA ALA A 102 1.92 3.53 -9.99
C ALA A 102 2.84 3.97 -11.13
N ALA A 103 3.06 3.10 -12.11
CA ALA A 103 3.94 3.40 -13.24
C ALA A 103 3.39 4.46 -14.20
N VAL A 104 2.08 4.72 -14.19
CA VAL A 104 1.45 5.81 -14.97
C VAL A 104 2.04 7.16 -14.58
N ASP A 105 2.23 7.39 -13.29
CA ASP A 105 2.78 8.63 -12.73
C ASP A 105 4.27 8.50 -12.40
N GLY A 106 5.01 7.69 -13.17
CA GLY A 106 6.33 7.16 -12.85
C GLY A 106 7.34 8.17 -12.31
N GLU A 107 7.47 9.37 -12.89
CA GLU A 107 8.41 10.39 -12.39
C GLU A 107 7.94 11.01 -11.06
N ALA A 108 6.64 11.27 -10.89
CA ALA A 108 6.08 11.73 -9.62
C ALA A 108 6.20 10.63 -8.56
N GLU A 109 5.90 9.39 -8.92
CA GLU A 109 5.99 8.23 -8.03
C GLU A 109 7.42 7.98 -7.54
N LYS A 110 8.45 8.19 -8.37
CA LYS A 110 9.86 8.16 -7.91
C LYS A 110 10.13 9.20 -6.82
N ARG A 111 9.53 10.40 -6.93
CA ARG A 111 9.66 11.45 -5.90
C ARG A 111 8.93 11.06 -4.62
N VAL A 112 7.72 10.49 -4.74
CA VAL A 112 6.98 9.94 -3.59
C VAL A 112 7.73 8.80 -2.94
N ALA A 113 8.27 7.85 -3.69
CA ALA A 113 9.06 6.75 -3.16
C ALA A 113 10.26 7.25 -2.33
N GLY A 114 10.99 8.26 -2.84
CA GLY A 114 12.05 8.90 -2.08
C GLY A 114 11.58 9.61 -0.81
N PHE A 115 10.42 10.29 -0.87
CA PHE A 115 9.80 10.93 0.30
C PHE A 115 9.35 9.90 1.34
N MET A 116 8.72 8.82 0.92
CA MET A 116 8.23 7.74 1.79
C MET A 116 9.38 6.93 2.42
N ALA A 117 10.56 6.88 1.79
CA ALA A 117 11.75 6.22 2.32
C ALA A 117 12.40 6.99 3.50
N LEU A 118 12.01 8.24 3.75
CA LEU A 118 12.51 9.00 4.90
C LEU A 118 12.00 8.39 6.22
N PRO A 119 12.85 8.26 7.26
CA PRO A 119 12.42 7.70 8.55
C PRO A 119 11.22 8.42 9.18
N THR A 120 11.08 9.71 8.94
CA THR A 120 9.94 10.52 9.41
C THR A 120 8.60 10.15 8.78
N ASN A 121 8.61 9.38 7.69
CA ASN A 121 7.42 8.95 6.97
C ASN A 121 7.20 7.43 7.01
N ALA A 122 8.01 6.71 7.80
CA ALA A 122 7.96 5.24 7.87
C ALA A 122 6.59 4.72 8.36
N ASP A 123 5.97 5.41 9.31
CA ASP A 123 4.65 5.09 9.83
C ASP A 123 3.58 5.19 8.74
N LEU A 124 3.62 6.26 7.94
CA LEU A 124 2.73 6.46 6.80
C LEU A 124 2.95 5.37 5.73
N ALA A 125 4.22 5.12 5.37
CA ALA A 125 4.57 4.10 4.38
C ALA A 125 4.07 2.71 4.79
N LEU A 126 4.26 2.32 6.05
CA LEU A 126 3.77 1.05 6.59
C LEU A 126 2.24 0.98 6.57
N THR A 127 1.57 2.04 7.00
CA THR A 127 0.10 2.11 7.02
C THR A 127 -0.49 1.95 5.63
N LEU A 128 0.03 2.69 4.65
CA LEU A 128 -0.47 2.65 3.28
C LEU A 128 -0.16 1.31 2.59
N THR A 129 1.06 0.78 2.76
CA THR A 129 1.42 -0.53 2.21
C THR A 129 0.57 -1.65 2.80
N TRP A 130 0.29 -1.60 4.11
CA TRP A 130 -0.62 -2.54 4.75
C TRP A 130 -2.04 -2.46 4.20
N ALA A 131 -2.56 -1.23 4.01
CA ALA A 131 -3.89 -1.02 3.42
C ALA A 131 -3.98 -1.58 2.00
N THR A 132 -2.96 -1.37 1.17
CA THR A 132 -2.88 -1.97 -0.16
C THR A 132 -2.89 -3.50 -0.08
N ALA A 133 -2.05 -4.08 0.79
CA ALA A 133 -2.00 -5.53 0.98
C ALA A 133 -3.35 -6.10 1.44
N ASP A 134 -4.06 -5.40 2.33
CA ASP A 134 -5.39 -5.80 2.77
C ASP A 134 -6.41 -5.78 1.63
N ARG A 135 -6.43 -4.72 0.81
CA ARG A 135 -7.32 -4.62 -0.36
C ARG A 135 -7.08 -5.75 -1.36
N LEU A 136 -5.82 -6.04 -1.68
CA LEU A 136 -5.43 -7.12 -2.60
C LEU A 136 -5.83 -8.49 -2.07
N TRP A 137 -5.63 -8.76 -0.77
CA TRP A 137 -6.05 -10.03 -0.17
C TRP A 137 -7.57 -10.17 -0.13
N ARG A 138 -8.33 -9.10 0.16
CA ARG A 138 -9.80 -9.13 0.10
C ARG A 138 -10.30 -9.41 -1.31
N TRP A 139 -9.73 -8.75 -2.32
CA TRP A 139 -10.03 -9.05 -3.71
C TRP A 139 -9.69 -10.51 -4.06
N ALA A 140 -8.59 -11.04 -3.57
CA ALA A 140 -8.21 -12.44 -3.77
C ALA A 140 -9.14 -13.44 -3.05
N GLY A 141 -10.14 -12.98 -2.30
CA GLY A 141 -11.12 -13.81 -1.59
C GLY A 141 -10.69 -14.23 -0.19
N ASP A 142 -9.71 -13.54 0.41
CA ASP A 142 -9.30 -13.82 1.79
C ASP A 142 -10.31 -13.29 2.80
N SER A 143 -10.88 -14.20 3.58
CA SER A 143 -11.82 -13.91 4.68
C SER A 143 -11.23 -14.23 6.06
N ALA A 144 -9.93 -14.54 6.14
CA ALA A 144 -9.27 -14.86 7.40
C ALA A 144 -9.32 -13.69 8.39
N THR A 145 -9.59 -13.99 9.65
CA THR A 145 -9.62 -13.02 10.76
C THR A 145 -8.63 -13.39 11.88
N ASP A 146 -7.92 -14.51 11.71
CA ASP A 146 -6.95 -15.07 12.64
C ASP A 146 -5.50 -14.60 12.38
N TRP A 147 -4.52 -15.29 12.95
CA TRP A 147 -3.09 -15.03 12.72
C TRP A 147 -2.69 -15.06 11.24
N ASN A 148 -3.37 -15.86 10.41
CA ASN A 148 -3.11 -15.90 8.97
C ASN A 148 -3.45 -14.57 8.28
N HIS A 149 -4.45 -13.82 8.80
CA HIS A 149 -4.78 -12.49 8.33
C HIS A 149 -3.56 -11.56 8.37
N TYR A 150 -2.89 -11.51 9.52
CA TYR A 150 -1.74 -10.62 9.72
C TYR A 150 -0.51 -11.08 8.94
N SER A 151 -0.20 -12.38 8.96
CA SER A 151 0.98 -12.91 8.28
C SER A 151 0.91 -12.76 6.76
N LYS A 152 -0.25 -13.00 6.14
CA LYS A 152 -0.47 -12.80 4.70
C LYS A 152 -0.23 -11.36 4.28
N ARG A 153 -0.75 -10.39 5.03
CA ARG A 153 -0.60 -8.96 4.75
C ARG A 153 0.83 -8.49 4.96
N ALA A 154 1.48 -8.94 6.01
CA ALA A 154 2.88 -8.65 6.27
C ALA A 154 3.81 -9.17 5.15
N ILE A 155 3.61 -10.41 4.71
CA ILE A 155 4.37 -11.00 3.59
C ILE A 155 4.14 -10.20 2.31
N LEU A 156 2.88 -9.87 1.98
CA LEU A 156 2.56 -9.13 0.76
C LEU A 156 3.11 -7.70 0.82
N SER A 157 3.05 -7.03 1.98
CA SER A 157 3.68 -5.72 2.20
C SER A 157 5.19 -5.78 1.94
N GLY A 158 5.86 -6.85 2.39
CA GLY A 158 7.28 -7.10 2.12
C GLY A 158 7.62 -7.37 0.65
N ILE A 159 6.64 -7.73 -0.18
CA ILE A 159 6.79 -7.90 -1.63
C ILE A 159 6.51 -6.58 -2.36
N LEU A 160 5.47 -5.84 -1.98
CA LEU A 160 5.00 -4.66 -2.68
C LEU A 160 6.06 -3.56 -2.79
N VAL A 161 6.74 -3.21 -1.70
CA VAL A 161 7.71 -2.10 -1.69
C VAL A 161 8.92 -2.37 -2.60
N PRO A 162 9.63 -3.52 -2.50
CA PRO A 162 10.71 -3.82 -3.44
C PRO A 162 10.24 -3.98 -4.88
N ALA A 163 9.06 -4.59 -5.11
CA ALA A 163 8.50 -4.73 -6.44
C ALA A 163 8.21 -3.37 -7.10
N MET A 164 7.66 -2.42 -6.33
CA MET A 164 7.43 -1.05 -6.79
C MET A 164 8.75 -0.35 -7.13
N THR A 165 9.75 -0.48 -6.28
CA THR A 165 11.09 0.07 -6.54
C THR A 165 11.65 -0.48 -7.86
N LEU A 166 11.63 -1.80 -8.04
CA LEU A 166 12.09 -2.42 -9.29
C LEU A 166 11.27 -1.94 -10.50
N ARG A 167 9.93 -1.84 -10.36
CA ARG A 167 9.06 -1.37 -11.45
C ARG A 167 9.41 0.05 -11.91
N LEU A 168 9.74 0.93 -10.97
CA LEU A 168 10.04 2.34 -11.24
C LEU A 168 11.45 2.58 -11.77
N PHE A 169 12.44 1.80 -11.36
CA PHE A 169 13.85 2.04 -11.67
C PHE A 169 14.45 1.05 -12.67
N ASP A 170 14.01 -0.21 -12.64
CA ASP A 170 14.56 -1.29 -13.47
C ASP A 170 13.55 -1.82 -14.50
N GLY A 171 12.29 -1.38 -14.42
CA GLY A 171 11.23 -1.66 -15.39
C GLY A 171 10.40 -2.90 -15.07
N LYS A 172 9.39 -3.16 -15.94
CA LYS A 172 8.38 -4.19 -15.74
C LYS A 172 8.97 -5.59 -15.60
N ALA A 173 9.90 -5.96 -16.47
CA ALA A 173 10.46 -7.32 -16.49
C ALA A 173 11.18 -7.67 -15.17
N ALA A 174 11.92 -6.73 -14.58
CA ALA A 174 12.60 -6.92 -13.31
C ALA A 174 11.59 -7.09 -12.15
N ALA A 175 10.56 -6.26 -12.12
CA ALA A 175 9.50 -6.36 -11.11
C ALA A 175 8.73 -7.67 -11.21
N ASP A 176 8.32 -8.09 -12.42
CA ASP A 176 7.60 -9.34 -12.66
C ASP A 176 8.42 -10.57 -12.22
N ALA A 177 9.71 -10.60 -12.60
CA ALA A 177 10.62 -11.68 -12.18
C ALA A 177 10.77 -11.73 -10.65
N PHE A 178 10.91 -10.58 -10.00
CA PHE A 178 10.99 -10.51 -8.53
C PHE A 178 9.71 -11.00 -7.87
N VAL A 179 8.54 -10.54 -8.31
CA VAL A 179 7.24 -10.93 -7.75
C VAL A 179 7.03 -12.45 -7.90
N ALA A 180 7.29 -13.01 -9.09
CA ALA A 180 7.18 -14.43 -9.35
C ALA A 180 8.09 -15.24 -8.41
N ALA A 181 9.36 -14.85 -8.25
CA ALA A 181 10.30 -15.50 -7.35
C ALA A 181 9.87 -15.42 -5.88
N ARG A 182 9.32 -14.27 -5.42
CA ARG A 182 8.85 -14.13 -4.03
C ARG A 182 7.62 -14.99 -3.75
N ILE A 183 6.65 -15.01 -4.67
CA ILE A 183 5.47 -15.87 -4.54
C ILE A 183 5.86 -17.34 -4.49
N GLU A 184 6.78 -17.80 -5.35
CA GLU A 184 7.27 -19.18 -5.32
C GLU A 184 7.99 -19.52 -4.01
N ASN A 185 8.80 -18.59 -3.48
CA ASN A 185 9.46 -18.77 -2.18
C ASN A 185 8.45 -18.97 -1.04
N VAL A 186 7.38 -18.15 -1.01
CA VAL A 186 6.31 -18.27 0.00
C VAL A 186 5.59 -19.61 -0.13
N MET A 187 5.25 -20.03 -1.36
CA MET A 187 4.58 -21.32 -1.60
C MET A 187 5.46 -22.50 -1.22
N SER A 188 6.75 -22.43 -1.48
CA SER A 188 7.73 -23.46 -1.11
C SER A 188 7.88 -23.55 0.41
N PHE A 189 7.90 -22.42 1.10
CA PHE A 189 7.94 -22.35 2.57
C PHE A 189 6.67 -22.94 3.19
N GLU A 190 5.48 -22.61 2.67
CA GLU A 190 4.22 -23.16 3.17
C GLU A 190 4.14 -24.70 2.95
N LYS A 191 4.59 -25.20 1.81
CA LYS A 191 4.69 -26.65 1.57
C LYS A 191 5.65 -27.32 2.54
N TRP A 192 6.82 -26.72 2.79
CA TRP A 192 7.79 -27.23 3.74
C TRP A 192 7.24 -27.24 5.17
N LYS A 193 6.51 -26.17 5.56
CA LYS A 193 5.85 -26.07 6.87
C LYS A 193 4.76 -27.11 7.03
N ALA A 194 3.90 -27.32 6.01
CA ALA A 194 2.85 -28.34 6.04
C ALA A 194 3.38 -29.79 6.13
N GLY A 195 4.62 -30.03 5.68
CA GLY A 195 5.29 -31.32 5.80
C GLY A 195 5.99 -31.56 7.15
N LYS A 196 5.96 -30.59 8.06
CA LYS A 196 6.55 -30.69 9.40
C LYS A 196 5.50 -30.28 10.44
N ASP A 197 5.31 -31.14 11.44
CA ASP A 197 4.42 -30.89 12.58
C ASP A 197 5.02 -29.75 13.44
N PHE A 198 4.76 -28.50 13.07
CA PHE A 198 5.25 -27.30 13.76
C PHE A 198 4.38 -26.88 14.95
N ASP A 199 3.30 -27.59 15.26
CA ASP A 199 2.45 -27.28 16.42
C ASP A 199 3.18 -27.52 17.75
N ALA A 200 4.20 -28.35 17.77
CA ALA A 200 4.94 -28.69 18.99
C ALA A 200 5.85 -27.57 19.58
N PRO A 201 6.57 -26.74 18.82
CA PRO A 201 7.39 -25.67 19.41
C PRO A 201 6.62 -24.42 19.80
N MET A 202 5.50 -24.09 19.13
CA MET A 202 4.69 -22.90 19.43
C MET A 202 3.90 -23.07 20.74
N THR A 203 3.33 -24.25 20.97
CA THR A 203 2.72 -24.64 22.26
C THR A 203 3.74 -24.60 23.41
N ARG A 204 4.99 -24.97 23.19
CA ARG A 204 6.04 -24.89 24.22
C ARG A 204 6.43 -23.45 24.56
N ILE A 205 6.44 -22.53 23.58
CA ILE A 205 6.72 -21.10 23.80
C ILE A 205 5.55 -20.42 24.50
N THR A 206 4.32 -20.72 24.11
CA THR A 206 3.11 -20.21 24.79
C THR A 206 2.97 -20.77 26.20
N ASP A 207 3.29 -22.02 26.44
CA ASP A 207 3.33 -22.64 27.77
C ASP A 207 4.44 -22.03 28.64
N LEU A 208 5.63 -21.78 28.07
CA LEU A 208 6.72 -21.10 28.77
C LEU A 208 6.36 -19.66 29.16
N LEU A 209 5.77 -18.91 28.24
CA LEU A 209 5.30 -17.53 28.51
C LEU A 209 4.12 -17.52 29.51
N ALA A 210 3.21 -18.49 29.43
CA ALA A 210 2.14 -18.64 30.40
C ALA A 210 2.69 -18.97 31.79
N ARG A 211 3.68 -19.86 31.89
CA ARG A 211 4.35 -20.18 33.17
C ARG A 211 5.12 -19.00 33.75
N LEU A 212 5.78 -18.18 32.91
CA LEU A 212 6.44 -16.95 33.34
C LEU A 212 5.43 -15.87 33.82
N ARG A 213 4.24 -15.85 33.25
CA ARG A 213 3.20 -14.87 33.60
C ARG A 213 2.35 -15.29 34.83
N TYR A 214 2.15 -16.61 35.02
CA TYR A 214 1.27 -17.15 36.06
C TYR A 214 2.00 -17.98 37.12
N GLY A 215 3.29 -18.28 36.95
CA GLY A 215 4.10 -19.14 37.86
C GLY A 215 4.75 -18.42 39.04
N ALA A 216 4.43 -17.16 39.30
CA ALA A 216 4.95 -16.39 40.44
C ALA A 216 3.92 -16.22 41.57
N ARG A 217 3.02 -17.20 41.76
CA ARG A 217 2.13 -17.28 42.92
C ARG A 217 2.08 -18.73 43.39
N ALA A 218 3.02 -19.11 44.22
CA ALA A 218 2.93 -20.14 45.26
C ALA A 218 3.99 -19.82 46.33
#